data_684a88671baf34e222585f3715d9365a
#
_entry.id   684a88671baf34e222585f3715d9365a
#
_cell.length_a   1.000
_cell.length_b   1.000
_cell.length_c   1.000
_cell.angle_alpha   90.00
_cell.angle_beta   90.00
_cell.angle_gamma   90.00
#
_symmetry.space_group_name_H-M   'P 1'
#
loop_
_entity.id
_entity.type
_entity.pdbx_description
1 polymer ?
#
loop_
_entity_poly.entity_id
_entity_poly.type
_entity_poly.pdbx_seq_one_letter_code
_entity_poly.pdbx_strand_id
1 'polypeptide(L)' 'MTEKELKELEKFAKENGYNDELQDIYLREIIDRDKEYE' A
#
# COMPACT_ATOMS: atom_id res chain seq x y z
N MET A 1 -8.68 5.00 5.04
CA MET A 1 -7.20 5.06 4.93
C MET A 1 -6.76 6.44 4.50
N THR A 2 -5.74 6.97 5.14
CA THR A 2 -5.21 8.27 4.82
C THR A 2 -3.96 8.17 3.95
N GLU A 3 -3.58 9.29 3.36
CA GLU A 3 -2.36 9.34 2.56
C GLU A 3 -1.13 8.95 3.38
N LYS A 4 -1.12 9.37 4.63
CA LYS A 4 -0.02 9.04 5.53
C LYS A 4 0.11 7.54 5.73
N GLU A 5 -1.00 6.87 5.95
CA GLU A 5 -1.01 5.43 6.13
C GLU A 5 -0.55 4.73 4.86
N LEU A 6 -0.98 5.24 3.72
CA LEU A 6 -0.58 4.66 2.45
C LEU A 6 0.93 4.74 2.25
N LYS A 7 1.52 5.87 2.60
CA LYS A 7 2.96 6.04 2.50
C LYS A 7 3.72 5.09 3.41
N GLU A 8 3.19 4.86 4.60
CA GLU A 8 3.80 3.93 5.53
C GLU A 8 3.76 2.50 4.98
N LEU A 9 2.66 2.15 4.35
CA LEU A 9 2.55 0.82 3.73
C LEU A 9 3.50 0.67 2.56
N GLU A 10 3.69 1.73 1.79
CA GLU A 10 4.66 1.71 0.69
C GLU A 10 6.06 1.45 1.21
N LYS A 11 6.42 2.13 2.29
CA LYS A 11 7.72 1.97 2.90
C LYS A 11 7.90 0.55 3.41
N PHE A 12 6.87 0.03 4.06
CA PHE A 12 6.89 -1.33 4.59
C PHE A 12 7.11 -2.35 3.46
N ALA A 13 6.40 -2.16 2.35
CA ALA A 13 6.54 -3.06 1.21
C ALA A 13 7.96 -3.04 0.65
N LYS A 14 8.55 -1.86 0.54
CA LYS A 14 9.93 -1.74 0.06
C LYS A 14 10.91 -2.43 0.99
N GLU A 15 10.71 -2.29 2.29
CA GLU A 15 11.58 -2.92 3.27
C GLU A 15 11.48 -4.44 3.21
N ASN A 16 10.36 -4.95 2.73
CA ASN A 16 10.16 -6.38 2.56
C ASN A 16 10.59 -6.90 1.19
N GLY A 17 11.23 -6.05 0.40
CA GLY A 17 11.79 -6.47 -0.87
C GLY A 17 10.82 -6.46 -2.04
N TYR A 18 9.68 -5.81 -1.90
CA TYR A 18 8.72 -5.72 -2.99
C TYR A 18 9.24 -4.77 -4.06
N ASN A 19 9.12 -5.16 -5.32
CA ASN A 19 9.42 -4.25 -6.42
C ASN A 19 8.18 -3.40 -6.69
N ASP A 20 8.28 -2.48 -7.65
CA ASP A 20 7.19 -1.56 -7.94
C ASP A 20 5.89 -2.27 -8.28
N GLU A 21 6.00 -3.36 -9.02
CA GLU A 21 4.84 -4.11 -9.46
C GLU A 21 4.13 -4.79 -8.29
N LEU A 22 4.89 -5.47 -7.46
CA LEU A 22 4.34 -6.14 -6.30
C LEU A 22 3.79 -5.13 -5.29
N GLN A 23 4.46 -4.02 -5.14
CA GLN A 23 4.02 -2.96 -4.25
C GLN A 23 2.66 -2.42 -4.69
N ASP A 24 2.48 -2.22 -5.99
CA ASP A 24 1.23 -1.72 -6.52
C ASP A 24 0.08 -2.69 -6.24
N ILE A 25 0.31 -3.97 -6.47
CA ILE A 25 -0.71 -4.99 -6.22
C ILE A 25 -1.05 -5.05 -4.74
N TYR A 26 -0.04 -5.01 -3.89
CA TYR A 26 -0.22 -5.06 -2.46
C TYR A 26 -1.08 -3.89 -1.96
N LEU A 27 -0.76 -2.68 -2.42
CA LEU A 27 -1.48 -1.50 -2.00
C LEU A 27 -2.92 -1.49 -2.52
N ARG A 28 -3.13 -1.96 -3.73
CA ARG A 28 -4.46 -2.02 -4.29
C ARG A 28 -5.37 -2.95 -3.51
N GLU A 29 -4.84 -4.07 -3.05
CA GLU A 29 -5.62 -5.00 -2.25
C GLU A 29 -6.03 -4.39 -0.92
N ILE A 30 -5.12 -3.65 -0.30
CA ILE A 30 -5.41 -3.00 0.97
C ILE A 30 -6.46 -1.92 0.79
N ILE A 31 -6.33 -1.12 -0.24
CA ILE A 31 -7.29 -0.05 -0.55
C ILE A 31 -8.66 -0.63 -0.82
N ASP A 32 -8.71 -1.73 -1.56
CA ASP A 32 -9.97 -2.39 -1.88
C ASP A 32 -10.68 -2.87 -0.62
N ARG A 33 -9.94 -3.39 0.33
CA ARG A 33 -10.51 -3.86 1.59
C ARG A 33 -11.00 -2.71 2.46
N ASP A 34 -10.26 -1.62 2.43
CA ASP A 34 -10.57 -0.48 3.29
C ASP A 34 -11.84 0.24 2.86
N LYS A 35 -12.04 0.42 1.58
CA LYS A 35 -13.22 1.06 1.00
C LYS A 35 -13.51 2.47 1.48
N GLU A 36 -12.68 3.02 2.31
CA GLU A 36 -12.84 4.36 2.83
C GLU A 36 -11.65 5.25 2.48
N TYR A 37 -10.98 4.89 1.44
CA TYR A 37 -9.83 5.65 1.00
C TYR A 37 -10.26 6.98 0.39
N GLU A 38 -9.59 8.06 0.78
CA GLU A 38 -9.84 9.38 0.26
C GLU A 38 -8.67 9.88 -0.57
#